data_289d289cf6f6bfca37e0858368e9ba9d
#
_entry.id   289d289cf6f6bfca37e0858368e9ba9d
#
_cell.length_a   1.000
_cell.length_b   1.000
_cell.length_c   1.000
_cell.angle_alpha   90.00
_cell.angle_beta   90.00
_cell.angle_gamma   90.00
#
_symmetry.space_group_name_H-M   'P 1'
#
loop_
_entity.id
_entity.type
_entity.pdbx_description
1 polymer ?
#
loop_
_entity_poly.entity_id
_entity_poly.type
_entity_poly.pdbx_seq_one_letter_code
_entity_poly.pdbx_strand_id
1 'polypeptide(L)'
;MLFSSMVSAETFSIQSAQIIPIGNGHILNAEIKYPLTLRVKEAIENGVPITFSQQFRLIKSIPILGKYWQWNETLWSTEIRYKLHYHALTQQYLLVDLDTRHQRNFSSLSGALKALGRIEKLSLPPKYLTDLDNLILQIRSGIDLNALPTPMRPGALISSKWHLTSPWVAAKWH
;
A
#
# COMPACT_ATOMS: atom_id res chain seq x y z
N MET A 1 2.74 -40.77 1.77
CA MET A 1 2.22 -39.59 1.09
C MET A 1 2.49 -38.38 1.97
N LEU A 2 3.52 -37.62 1.65
CA LEU A 2 3.86 -36.39 2.36
C LEU A 2 3.07 -35.25 1.73
N PHE A 3 2.05 -34.74 2.41
CA PHE A 3 1.41 -33.49 2.04
C PHE A 3 2.34 -32.34 2.42
N SER A 4 3.10 -31.85 1.45
CA SER A 4 3.75 -30.55 1.58
C SER A 4 2.67 -29.48 1.64
N SER A 5 2.33 -29.02 2.84
CA SER A 5 1.58 -27.79 3.02
C SER A 5 2.44 -26.66 2.44
N MET A 6 2.10 -26.18 1.26
CA MET A 6 2.60 -24.90 0.76
C MET A 6 2.15 -23.83 1.75
N VAL A 7 3.05 -23.42 2.62
CA VAL A 7 2.90 -22.18 3.38
C VAL A 7 2.95 -21.07 2.34
N SER A 8 1.77 -20.62 1.91
CA SER A 8 1.64 -19.42 1.11
C SER A 8 2.20 -18.27 1.93
N ALA A 9 3.32 -17.69 1.49
CA ALA A 9 3.87 -16.51 2.13
C ALA A 9 2.77 -15.44 2.14
N GLU A 10 2.37 -15.02 3.34
CA GLU A 10 1.40 -13.96 3.51
C GLU A 10 2.01 -12.68 2.94
N THR A 11 1.51 -12.21 1.80
CA THR A 11 1.91 -10.95 1.17
C THR A 11 0.74 -9.98 1.17
N PHE A 12 1.02 -8.70 1.19
CA PHE A 12 -0.02 -7.69 1.02
C PHE A 12 -0.68 -7.86 -0.34
N SER A 13 -1.98 -7.63 -0.40
CA SER A 13 -2.76 -7.82 -1.64
C SER A 13 -3.74 -6.68 -1.88
N ILE A 14 -3.77 -6.19 -3.12
CA ILE A 14 -4.75 -5.22 -3.58
C ILE A 14 -6.01 -6.02 -3.98
N GLN A 15 -7.08 -5.90 -3.20
CA GLN A 15 -8.31 -6.64 -3.43
C GLN A 15 -9.16 -6.02 -4.54
N SER A 16 -9.20 -4.69 -4.57
CA SER A 16 -9.89 -3.93 -5.58
C SER A 16 -9.19 -2.60 -5.80
N ALA A 17 -9.25 -2.09 -7.02
CA ALA A 17 -8.78 -0.77 -7.37
C ALA A 17 -9.57 -0.27 -8.59
N GLN A 18 -10.31 0.82 -8.42
CA GLN A 18 -11.23 1.36 -9.43
C GLN A 18 -11.05 2.86 -9.54
N ILE A 19 -10.95 3.33 -10.78
CA ILE A 19 -10.91 4.76 -11.10
C ILE A 19 -12.28 5.17 -11.58
N ILE A 20 -12.85 6.17 -10.93
CA ILE A 20 -14.22 6.62 -11.16
C ILE A 20 -14.18 8.09 -11.59
N PRO A 21 -14.86 8.46 -12.70
CA PRO A 21 -15.00 9.86 -13.08
C PRO A 21 -15.89 10.60 -12.06
N ILE A 22 -15.45 11.78 -11.65
CA ILE A 22 -16.21 12.68 -10.78
C ILE A 22 -16.08 14.12 -11.29
N GLY A 23 -17.18 14.73 -11.72
CA GLY A 23 -17.14 16.06 -12.32
C GLY A 23 -16.15 16.10 -13.50
N ASN A 24 -15.17 16.99 -13.43
CA ASN A 24 -14.12 17.13 -14.45
C ASN A 24 -12.84 16.36 -14.11
N GLY A 25 -12.87 15.49 -13.09
CA GLY A 25 -11.71 14.76 -12.62
C GLY A 25 -11.98 13.27 -12.44
N HIS A 26 -11.00 12.58 -11.90
CA HIS A 26 -11.07 11.16 -11.58
C HIS A 26 -10.57 10.93 -10.15
N ILE A 27 -11.19 9.98 -9.48
CA ILE A 27 -10.78 9.52 -8.16
C ILE A 27 -10.46 8.02 -8.20
N LEU A 28 -9.53 7.62 -7.35
CA LEU A 28 -9.23 6.23 -7.10
C LEU A 28 -9.90 5.79 -5.79
N ASN A 29 -10.63 4.67 -5.86
CA ASN A 29 -11.05 3.89 -4.71
C ASN A 29 -10.34 2.54 -4.76
N ALA A 30 -9.76 2.11 -3.65
CA ALA A 30 -9.08 0.82 -3.58
C ALA A 30 -9.21 0.18 -2.20
N GLU A 31 -9.08 -1.13 -2.16
CA GLU A 31 -9.04 -1.91 -0.94
C GLU A 31 -7.78 -2.77 -0.92
N ILE A 32 -6.98 -2.62 0.13
CA ILE A 32 -5.73 -3.36 0.36
C ILE A 32 -5.90 -4.23 1.59
N LYS A 33 -5.51 -5.49 1.48
CA LYS A 33 -5.46 -6.42 2.60
C LYS A 33 -4.02 -6.53 3.12
N TYR A 34 -3.87 -6.42 4.43
CA TYR A 34 -2.59 -6.44 5.14
C TYR A 34 -2.47 -7.66 6.06
N PRO A 35 -2.25 -8.87 5.53
CA PRO A 35 -1.91 -10.00 6.37
C PRO A 35 -0.51 -9.78 6.97
N LEU A 36 -0.42 -9.72 8.29
CA LEU A 36 0.84 -9.51 8.99
C LEU A 36 1.41 -10.82 9.48
N THR A 37 2.72 -11.00 9.37
CA THR A 37 3.44 -12.07 10.05
C THR A 37 3.33 -11.91 11.56
N LEU A 38 3.44 -13.01 12.29
CA LEU A 38 3.44 -12.98 13.76
C LEU A 38 4.48 -11.98 14.31
N ARG A 39 5.65 -11.93 13.69
CA ARG A 39 6.75 -11.05 14.11
C ARG A 39 6.39 -9.57 14.01
N VAL A 40 5.70 -9.15 12.94
CA VAL A 40 5.24 -7.77 12.76
C VAL A 40 4.11 -7.44 13.73
N LYS A 41 3.16 -8.38 13.95
CA LYS A 41 2.10 -8.22 14.94
C LYS A 41 2.65 -7.98 16.35
N GLU A 42 3.54 -8.86 16.79
CA GLU A 42 4.22 -8.73 18.10
C GLU A 42 4.95 -7.39 18.25
N ALA A 43 5.63 -6.93 17.21
CA ALA A 43 6.31 -5.65 17.24
C ALA A 43 5.31 -4.48 17.45
N ILE A 44 4.18 -4.46 16.70
CA ILE A 44 3.14 -3.43 16.86
C ILE A 44 2.55 -3.48 18.28
N GLU A 45 2.21 -4.65 18.79
CA GLU A 45 1.62 -4.86 20.12
C GLU A 45 2.58 -4.45 21.25
N ASN A 46 3.89 -4.59 21.03
CA ASN A 46 4.93 -4.08 21.93
C ASN A 46 5.23 -2.58 21.77
N GLY A 47 4.40 -1.85 21.02
CA GLY A 47 4.51 -0.41 20.85
C GLY A 47 5.54 0.04 19.81
N VAL A 48 6.12 -0.89 19.03
CA VAL A 48 7.04 -0.53 17.95
C VAL A 48 6.24 0.13 16.82
N PRO A 49 6.59 1.36 16.42
CA PRO A 49 5.93 2.00 15.28
C PRO A 49 6.35 1.35 13.97
N ILE A 50 5.36 0.89 13.21
CA ILE A 50 5.56 0.33 11.86
C ILE A 50 4.99 1.32 10.85
N THR A 51 5.81 1.68 9.86
CA THR A 51 5.39 2.55 8.77
C THR A 51 5.01 1.73 7.55
N PHE A 52 3.78 1.95 7.08
CA PHE A 52 3.23 1.39 5.85
C PHE A 52 3.30 2.45 4.76
N SER A 53 3.74 2.05 3.59
CA SER A 53 3.80 2.88 2.39
C SER A 53 2.77 2.40 1.38
N GLN A 54 1.99 3.32 0.83
CA GLN A 54 1.08 3.12 -0.29
C GLN A 54 1.56 3.95 -1.46
N GLN A 55 1.99 3.29 -2.50
CA GLN A 55 2.60 3.91 -3.69
C GLN A 55 1.65 3.85 -4.87
N PHE A 56 1.52 4.96 -5.57
CA PHE A 56 0.68 5.12 -6.75
C PHE A 56 1.53 5.66 -7.88
N ARG A 57 1.39 5.12 -9.08
CA ARG A 57 2.04 5.65 -10.27
C ARG A 57 1.13 5.58 -11.48
N LEU A 58 1.09 6.65 -12.25
CA LEU A 58 0.41 6.74 -13.53
C LEU A 58 1.42 6.56 -14.64
N ILE A 59 1.24 5.51 -15.43
CA ILE A 59 2.15 5.14 -16.51
C ILE A 59 1.43 5.34 -17.84
N LYS A 60 2.11 5.94 -18.80
CA LYS A 60 1.69 5.93 -20.20
C LYS A 60 2.42 4.83 -20.94
N SER A 61 1.66 3.93 -21.56
CA SER A 61 2.21 2.88 -22.41
C SER A 61 2.24 3.36 -23.86
N ILE A 62 3.44 3.46 -24.44
CA ILE A 62 3.65 3.92 -25.80
C ILE A 62 4.07 2.70 -26.65
N PRO A 63 3.23 2.23 -27.60
CA PRO A 63 3.63 1.15 -28.49
C PRO A 63 4.69 1.67 -29.49
N ILE A 64 5.88 1.04 -29.52
CA ILE A 64 6.97 1.44 -30.43
C ILE A 64 6.98 0.56 -31.69
N LEU A 65 6.74 -0.74 -31.54
CA LEU A 65 6.73 -1.72 -32.66
C LEU A 65 5.52 -2.66 -32.51
N GLY A 66 4.31 -2.09 -32.59
CA GLY A 66 3.07 -2.85 -32.46
C GLY A 66 2.95 -3.58 -31.13
N LYS A 67 2.62 -4.88 -31.15
CA LYS A 67 2.43 -5.70 -29.93
C LYS A 67 3.72 -6.10 -29.22
N TYR A 68 4.89 -5.90 -29.84
CA TYR A 68 6.13 -6.56 -29.40
C TYR A 68 7.02 -5.67 -28.56
N TRP A 69 6.88 -4.35 -28.63
CA TRP A 69 7.66 -3.42 -27.82
C TRP A 69 6.83 -2.23 -27.36
N GLN A 70 6.76 -2.07 -26.02
CA GLN A 70 6.09 -0.97 -25.37
C GLN A 70 7.10 -0.21 -24.51
N TRP A 71 7.11 1.10 -24.66
CA TRP A 71 7.82 1.99 -23.74
C TRP A 71 6.85 2.49 -22.69
N ASN A 72 7.23 2.34 -21.42
CA ASN A 72 6.42 2.82 -20.31
C ASN A 72 7.05 4.08 -19.72
N GLU A 73 6.32 5.19 -19.78
CA GLU A 73 6.71 6.45 -19.18
C GLU A 73 5.88 6.70 -17.92
N THR A 74 6.53 6.98 -16.81
CA THR A 74 5.84 7.38 -15.58
C THR A 74 5.53 8.87 -15.65
N LEU A 75 4.27 9.22 -15.79
CA LEU A 75 3.81 10.60 -15.88
C LEU A 75 3.66 11.24 -14.49
N TRP A 76 3.29 10.45 -13.50
CA TRP A 76 3.06 10.89 -12.14
C TRP A 76 3.24 9.74 -11.16
N SER A 77 3.75 10.06 -9.98
CA SER A 77 3.81 9.14 -8.86
C SER A 77 3.63 9.87 -7.56
N THR A 78 3.03 9.21 -6.59
CA THR A 78 2.91 9.69 -5.22
C THR A 78 2.98 8.52 -4.24
N GLU A 79 3.32 8.84 -3.00
CA GLU A 79 3.39 7.90 -1.89
C GLU A 79 2.69 8.50 -0.70
N ILE A 80 1.85 7.71 -0.04
CA ILE A 80 1.20 8.05 1.23
C ILE A 80 1.76 7.11 2.29
N ARG A 81 2.22 7.66 3.40
CA ARG A 81 2.81 6.88 4.48
C ARG A 81 1.99 6.98 5.75
N TYR A 82 1.71 5.82 6.33
CA TYR A 82 0.98 5.70 7.59
C TYR A 82 1.84 5.01 8.63
N LYS A 83 1.87 5.57 9.84
CA LYS A 83 2.52 4.97 10.99
C LYS A 83 1.46 4.32 11.89
N LEU A 84 1.63 3.03 12.18
CA LEU A 84 0.77 2.26 13.06
C LEU A 84 1.58 1.79 14.28
N HIS A 85 1.06 2.02 15.48
CA HIS A 85 1.65 1.52 16.72
C HIS A 85 0.57 1.36 17.81
N TYR A 86 0.84 0.51 18.78
CA TYR A 86 0.00 0.33 19.96
C TYR A 86 0.43 1.28 21.08
N HIS A 87 -0.54 1.94 21.70
CA HIS A 87 -0.31 2.85 22.82
C HIS A 87 -0.83 2.19 24.11
N ALA A 88 0.09 1.69 24.95
CA ALA A 88 -0.23 0.86 26.10
C ALA A 88 -1.11 1.57 27.16
N LEU A 89 -0.92 2.86 27.39
CA LEU A 89 -1.70 3.59 28.39
C LEU A 89 -3.18 3.74 28.02
N THR A 90 -3.46 3.97 26.74
CA THR A 90 -4.84 4.10 26.24
C THR A 90 -5.41 2.79 25.72
N GLN A 91 -4.58 1.74 25.62
CA GLN A 91 -4.92 0.45 25.05
C GLN A 91 -5.52 0.55 23.63
N GLN A 92 -4.97 1.44 22.82
CA GLN A 92 -5.45 1.72 21.48
C GLN A 92 -4.34 1.60 20.43
N TYR A 93 -4.74 1.22 19.22
CA TYR A 93 -3.90 1.26 18.04
C TYR A 93 -4.04 2.64 17.39
N LEU A 94 -2.92 3.33 17.24
CA LEU A 94 -2.87 4.67 16.65
C LEU A 94 -2.38 4.56 15.21
N LEU A 95 -3.21 5.00 14.27
CA LEU A 95 -2.89 5.09 12.84
C LEU A 95 -2.73 6.57 12.48
N VAL A 96 -1.52 6.95 12.13
CA VAL A 96 -1.15 8.35 11.83
C VAL A 96 -0.74 8.46 10.37
N ASP A 97 -1.44 9.29 9.62
CA ASP A 97 -1.01 9.74 8.30
C ASP A 97 0.19 10.69 8.49
N LEU A 98 1.35 10.36 7.90
CA LEU A 98 2.58 11.12 8.11
C LEU A 98 2.62 12.43 7.32
N ASP A 99 1.83 12.55 6.27
CA ASP A 99 1.79 13.74 5.44
C ASP A 99 0.83 14.79 6.01
N THR A 100 -0.39 14.36 6.36
CA THR A 100 -1.44 15.24 6.91
C THR A 100 -1.39 15.37 8.42
N ARG A 101 -0.65 14.51 9.12
CA ARG A 101 -0.61 14.38 10.58
C ARG A 101 -1.95 13.99 11.21
N HIS A 102 -2.90 13.56 10.40
CA HIS A 102 -4.19 13.09 10.88
C HIS A 102 -4.03 11.75 11.61
N GLN A 103 -4.56 11.66 12.83
CA GLN A 103 -4.51 10.47 13.66
C GLN A 103 -5.91 9.88 13.82
N ARG A 104 -5.99 8.58 13.71
CA ARG A 104 -7.20 7.78 14.02
C ARG A 104 -6.85 6.72 15.06
N ASN A 105 -7.77 6.47 15.97
CA ASN A 105 -7.59 5.52 17.07
C ASN A 105 -8.54 4.34 16.88
N PHE A 106 -8.05 3.14 17.18
CA PHE A 106 -8.79 1.89 17.03
C PHE A 106 -8.61 1.01 18.26
N SER A 107 -9.67 0.30 18.64
CA SER A 107 -9.63 -0.65 19.76
C SER A 107 -8.98 -2.00 19.39
N SER A 108 -8.83 -2.27 18.08
CA SER A 108 -8.25 -3.53 17.60
C SER A 108 -7.27 -3.29 16.44
N LEU A 109 -6.25 -4.16 16.35
CA LEU A 109 -5.32 -4.17 15.23
C LEU A 109 -6.03 -4.43 13.89
N SER A 110 -6.99 -5.36 13.89
CA SER A 110 -7.79 -5.67 12.70
C SER A 110 -8.56 -4.45 12.19
N GLY A 111 -9.17 -3.67 13.09
CA GLY A 111 -9.86 -2.43 12.74
C GLY A 111 -8.92 -1.38 12.14
N ALA A 112 -7.73 -1.22 12.74
CA ALA A 112 -6.71 -0.30 12.23
C ALA A 112 -6.21 -0.70 10.83
N LEU A 113 -5.93 -1.99 10.61
CA LEU A 113 -5.47 -2.50 9.32
C LEU A 113 -6.56 -2.40 8.23
N LYS A 114 -7.82 -2.63 8.59
CA LYS A 114 -8.95 -2.44 7.67
C LYS A 114 -9.11 -0.97 7.27
N ALA A 115 -8.96 -0.05 8.22
CA ALA A 115 -9.00 1.38 7.93
C ALA A 115 -7.79 1.86 7.11
N LEU A 116 -6.60 1.31 7.38
CA LEU A 116 -5.39 1.54 6.57
C LEU A 116 -5.59 1.09 5.12
N GLY A 117 -6.22 -0.07 4.92
CA GLY A 117 -6.42 -0.67 3.59
C GLY A 117 -7.49 0.01 2.74
N ARG A 118 -8.33 0.85 3.33
CA ARG A 118 -9.40 1.53 2.60
C ARG A 118 -8.93 2.87 2.05
N ILE A 119 -8.78 2.93 0.73
CA ILE A 119 -8.46 4.15 0.00
C ILE A 119 -9.77 4.66 -0.62
N GLU A 120 -10.19 5.83 -0.22
CA GLU A 120 -11.42 6.45 -0.70
C GLU A 120 -11.12 7.83 -1.28
N LYS A 121 -11.64 8.07 -2.49
CA LYS A 121 -11.64 9.38 -3.15
C LYS A 121 -10.23 10.00 -3.30
N LEU A 122 -9.20 9.17 -3.52
CA LEU A 122 -7.88 9.70 -3.86
C LEU A 122 -7.96 10.40 -5.21
N SER A 123 -7.80 11.73 -5.20
CA SER A 123 -7.88 12.55 -6.41
C SER A 123 -6.67 12.31 -7.31
N LEU A 124 -6.92 12.05 -8.58
CA LEU A 124 -5.87 11.93 -9.59
C LEU A 124 -5.63 13.30 -10.26
N PRO A 125 -4.38 13.63 -10.62
CA PRO A 125 -4.06 14.93 -11.21
C PRO A 125 -4.62 15.05 -12.63
N PRO A 126 -5.59 15.97 -12.89
CA PRO A 126 -6.30 16.04 -14.18
C PRO A 126 -5.39 16.32 -15.38
N LYS A 127 -4.28 17.03 -15.16
CA LYS A 127 -3.33 17.40 -16.22
C LYS A 127 -2.71 16.23 -16.97
N TYR A 128 -2.70 15.03 -16.37
CA TYR A 128 -2.16 13.82 -16.99
C TYR A 128 -3.24 12.90 -17.58
N LEU A 129 -4.52 13.22 -17.40
CA LEU A 129 -5.65 12.36 -17.77
C LEU A 129 -6.29 12.78 -19.11
N THR A 130 -5.48 13.14 -20.09
CA THR A 130 -5.96 13.63 -21.40
C THR A 130 -6.16 12.51 -22.43
N ASP A 131 -5.49 11.38 -22.28
CA ASP A 131 -5.56 10.22 -23.19
C ASP A 131 -5.62 8.94 -22.35
N LEU A 132 -6.83 8.55 -21.97
CA LEU A 132 -7.07 7.46 -21.03
C LEU A 132 -6.75 6.08 -21.59
N ASP A 133 -6.80 5.90 -22.91
CA ASP A 133 -6.68 4.58 -23.54
C ASP A 133 -5.30 3.93 -23.33
N ASN A 134 -4.28 4.76 -23.15
CA ASN A 134 -2.90 4.29 -22.94
C ASN A 134 -2.38 4.51 -21.52
N LEU A 135 -3.27 4.90 -20.59
CA LEU A 135 -2.91 5.18 -19.21
C LEU A 135 -3.20 3.97 -18.31
N ILE A 136 -2.21 3.63 -17.49
CA ILE A 136 -2.30 2.59 -16.48
C ILE A 136 -1.96 3.21 -15.13
N LEU A 137 -2.93 3.22 -14.20
CA LEU A 137 -2.66 3.56 -12.81
C LEU A 137 -2.31 2.28 -12.06
N GLN A 138 -1.15 2.25 -11.44
CA GLN A 138 -0.68 1.11 -10.65
C GLN A 138 -0.57 1.49 -9.17
N ILE A 139 -0.89 0.51 -8.33
CA ILE A 139 -0.86 0.62 -6.88
C ILE A 139 0.05 -0.47 -6.32
N ARG A 140 0.81 -0.11 -5.30
CA ARG A 140 1.62 -1.03 -4.51
C ARG A 140 1.61 -0.59 -3.07
N SER A 141 1.68 -1.54 -2.14
CA SER A 141 1.85 -1.24 -0.72
C SER A 141 2.87 -2.15 -0.08
N GLY A 142 3.55 -1.64 0.93
CA GLY A 142 4.58 -2.39 1.66
C GLY A 142 4.91 -1.76 3.01
N ILE A 143 5.73 -2.46 3.80
CA ILE A 143 6.33 -1.91 5.01
C ILE A 143 7.61 -1.15 4.63
N ASP A 144 7.74 0.07 5.14
CA ASP A 144 8.97 0.84 5.03
C ASP A 144 9.97 0.42 6.13
N LEU A 145 10.88 -0.48 5.75
CA LEU A 145 11.88 -1.00 6.69
C LEU A 145 12.90 0.07 7.15
N ASN A 146 13.11 1.10 6.35
CA ASN A 146 14.01 2.20 6.71
C ASN A 146 13.42 3.12 7.78
N ALA A 147 12.11 3.12 7.93
CA ALA A 147 11.41 3.87 8.95
C ALA A 147 11.36 3.16 10.33
N LEU A 148 11.83 1.91 10.41
CA LEU A 148 11.93 1.20 11.69
C LEU A 148 12.94 1.87 12.63
N PRO A 149 12.77 1.72 13.96
CA PRO A 149 13.78 2.14 14.94
C PRO A 149 15.15 1.56 14.58
N THR A 150 16.20 2.39 14.69
CA THR A 150 17.56 2.05 14.23
C THR A 150 18.09 0.69 14.72
N PRO A 151 17.86 0.26 15.97
CA PRO A 151 18.35 -1.05 16.44
C PRO A 151 17.69 -2.24 15.73
N MET A 152 16.49 -2.06 15.17
CA MET A 152 15.73 -3.13 14.51
C MET A 152 16.04 -3.27 13.01
N ARG A 153 16.54 -2.21 12.37
CA ARG A 153 16.77 -2.18 10.92
C ARG A 153 17.64 -3.31 10.39
N PRO A 154 18.82 -3.60 10.98
CA PRO A 154 19.68 -4.65 10.44
C PRO A 154 18.99 -6.02 10.42
N GLY A 155 18.33 -6.39 11.50
CA GLY A 155 17.60 -7.65 11.60
C GLY A 155 16.39 -7.72 10.65
N ALA A 156 15.66 -6.63 10.50
CA ALA A 156 14.50 -6.54 9.61
C ALA A 156 14.90 -6.61 8.14
N LEU A 157 15.99 -5.97 7.73
CA LEU A 157 16.49 -6.00 6.35
C LEU A 157 16.95 -7.38 5.89
N ILE A 158 17.39 -8.25 6.79
CA ILE A 158 17.86 -9.60 6.49
C ILE A 158 16.70 -10.62 6.53
N SER A 159 15.68 -10.38 7.36
CA SER A 159 14.60 -11.34 7.60
C SER A 159 13.44 -11.18 6.64
N SER A 160 13.12 -12.24 5.90
CA SER A 160 11.94 -12.28 5.01
C SER A 160 10.61 -12.00 5.72
N LYS A 161 10.54 -12.21 7.04
CA LYS A 161 9.34 -11.96 7.87
C LYS A 161 8.93 -10.48 7.92
N TRP A 162 9.83 -9.57 7.57
CA TRP A 162 9.60 -8.13 7.52
C TRP A 162 9.35 -7.59 6.12
N HIS A 163 9.71 -8.36 5.07
CA HIS A 163 9.55 -7.95 3.67
C HIS A 163 8.13 -8.16 3.16
N LEU A 164 7.15 -7.52 3.83
CA LEU A 164 5.75 -7.57 3.45
C LEU A 164 5.46 -6.46 2.45
N THR A 165 5.23 -6.85 1.21
CA THR A 165 4.90 -5.93 0.12
C THR A 165 3.96 -6.60 -0.87
N SER A 166 3.08 -5.82 -1.51
CA SER A 166 2.26 -6.29 -2.61
C SER A 166 3.01 -6.21 -3.94
N PRO A 167 2.63 -6.97 -4.96
CA PRO A 167 3.00 -6.64 -6.33
C PRO A 167 2.38 -5.29 -6.76
N TRP A 168 2.85 -4.74 -7.87
CA TRP A 168 2.16 -3.66 -8.55
C TRP A 168 0.89 -4.19 -9.20
N VAL A 169 -0.25 -3.57 -8.91
CA VAL A 169 -1.56 -3.94 -9.45
C VAL A 169 -2.15 -2.76 -10.20
N ALA A 170 -2.63 -3.00 -11.42
CA ALA A 170 -3.30 -1.99 -12.22
C ALA A 170 -4.73 -1.76 -11.72
N ALA A 171 -5.12 -0.50 -11.57
CA ALA A 171 -6.50 -0.11 -11.29
C ALA A 171 -7.35 -0.21 -12.58
N LYS A 172 -8.63 -0.50 -12.41
CA LYS A 172 -9.61 -0.57 -13.51
C LYS A 172 -10.23 0.81 -13.72
N TRP A 173 -10.31 1.24 -14.97
CA TRP A 173 -11.06 2.41 -15.39
C TRP A 173 -12.55 2.06 -15.52
N HIS A 174 -13.42 2.93 -14.99
CA HIS A 174 -14.88 2.86 -15.12
C HIS A 174 -15.44 3.99 -15.94
#